data_35eee78c6e553ba3949ab29a75cf2405
#
_entry.id   35eee78c6e553ba3949ab29a75cf2405
#
_cell.length_a   1.000
_cell.length_b   1.000
_cell.length_c   1.000
_cell.angle_alpha   90.00
_cell.angle_beta   90.00
_cell.angle_gamma   90.00
#
_symmetry.space_group_name_H-M   'P 1'
#
loop_
_entity.id
_entity.type
_entity.pdbx_description
1 polymer ?
#
loop_
_entity_poly.entity_id
_entity_poly.type
_entity_poly.pdbx_seq_one_letter_code
_entity_poly.pdbx_strand_id
1 'polypeptide(L)'
;GPSGSRPASLLKTGGIEYLELRGIDVNPFIPEGIDVSKIKLLDIYITHSLISESPLISDKEIEEIKANQKIMVSKGRLKNVMLSKNGDLISLAELRKNFLAELEQTAEALDEYSEGYLKAFHLEINKNMPLSEKILAEMDVKGFEFQEYALNQSKKIAENYDSSDTSDFYALTNSAQTSIENLRNLEESSSMDI
;
A
#
# COMPACT_ATOMS: atom_id res chain seq x y z
N GLY A 1 21.34 -6.35 -7.54
CA GLY A 1 22.63 -6.49 -6.86
C GLY A 1 23.44 -7.64 -7.46
N PRO A 2 24.78 -7.75 -7.19
CA PRO A 2 25.59 -8.82 -7.74
C PRO A 2 25.03 -10.20 -7.40
N SER A 3 24.99 -11.10 -8.36
CA SER A 3 24.49 -12.46 -8.20
C SER A 3 25.28 -13.19 -7.10
N GLY A 4 24.58 -13.79 -6.14
CA GLY A 4 25.18 -14.54 -5.03
C GLY A 4 25.48 -13.78 -3.74
N SER A 5 25.27 -12.46 -3.70
CA SER A 5 25.44 -11.67 -2.47
C SER A 5 24.22 -11.80 -1.55
N ARG A 6 24.48 -11.99 -0.24
CA ARG A 6 23.39 -12.03 0.74
C ARG A 6 22.80 -10.62 0.93
N PRO A 7 21.45 -10.46 0.96
CA PRO A 7 20.81 -9.15 1.13
C PRO A 7 21.32 -8.34 2.32
N ALA A 8 21.53 -8.98 3.47
CA ALA A 8 22.04 -8.34 4.67
C ALA A 8 23.48 -7.76 4.50
N SER A 9 24.33 -8.42 3.69
CA SER A 9 25.68 -7.92 3.40
C SER A 9 25.63 -6.68 2.49
N LEU A 10 24.72 -6.68 1.51
CA LEU A 10 24.51 -5.54 0.62
C LEU A 10 23.99 -4.31 1.38
N LEU A 11 23.04 -4.49 2.28
CA LEU A 11 22.54 -3.41 3.15
C LEU A 11 23.67 -2.80 4.00
N LYS A 12 24.58 -3.64 4.53
CA LYS A 12 25.68 -3.17 5.36
C LYS A 12 26.71 -2.33 4.60
N THR A 13 26.95 -2.63 3.34
CA THR A 13 28.00 -1.99 2.52
C THR A 13 27.44 -0.88 1.63
N GLY A 14 26.22 -1.01 1.12
CA GLY A 14 25.60 -0.09 0.15
C GLY A 14 24.45 0.75 0.71
N GLY A 15 23.98 0.44 1.94
CA GLY A 15 22.79 1.09 2.50
C GLY A 15 21.49 0.57 1.90
N ILE A 16 20.41 1.34 2.09
CA ILE A 16 19.07 1.04 1.59
C ILE A 16 18.88 1.75 0.24
N GLU A 17 18.68 0.98 -0.82
CA GLU A 17 18.45 1.52 -2.17
C GLU A 17 16.96 1.80 -2.43
N TYR A 18 16.05 0.98 -1.86
CA TYR A 18 14.59 1.14 -2.01
C TYR A 18 13.85 0.51 -0.84
N LEU A 19 12.58 0.90 -0.71
CA LEU A 19 11.64 0.31 0.24
C LEU A 19 10.51 -0.37 -0.54
N GLU A 20 10.09 -1.53 -0.07
CA GLU A 20 8.95 -2.26 -0.61
C GLU A 20 7.82 -2.31 0.43
N LEU A 21 6.69 -1.68 0.13
CA LEU A 21 5.50 -1.72 0.96
C LEU A 21 4.59 -2.86 0.49
N ARG A 22 4.47 -3.90 1.32
CA ARG A 22 3.57 -5.02 1.10
C ARG A 22 2.40 -4.93 2.09
N GLY A 23 1.18 -5.10 1.65
CA GLY A 23 0.00 -5.06 2.53
C GLY A 23 -0.87 -3.83 2.30
N ILE A 24 -0.75 -3.21 1.11
CA ILE A 24 -1.68 -2.21 0.64
C ILE A 24 -2.70 -2.93 -0.25
N ASP A 25 -3.97 -2.88 0.15
CA ASP A 25 -5.05 -3.47 -0.63
C ASP A 25 -5.26 -2.71 -1.94
N VAL A 26 -5.45 -3.46 -3.01
CA VAL A 26 -5.87 -2.92 -4.31
C VAL A 26 -7.26 -2.29 -4.16
N ASN A 27 -7.43 -1.07 -4.65
CA ASN A 27 -8.71 -0.39 -4.69
C ASN A 27 -9.50 -0.80 -5.95
N PRO A 28 -10.55 -1.63 -5.85
CA PRO A 28 -11.30 -2.12 -7.02
C PRO A 28 -12.21 -1.06 -7.63
N PHE A 29 -12.25 0.16 -7.10
CA PHE A 29 -13.09 1.26 -7.59
C PHE A 29 -12.36 2.18 -8.55
N ILE A 30 -11.07 1.99 -8.72
CA ILE A 30 -10.22 2.77 -9.64
C ILE A 30 -9.37 1.83 -10.50
N PRO A 31 -9.17 2.16 -11.77
CA PRO A 31 -8.48 1.29 -12.71
C PRO A 31 -7.05 0.92 -12.29
N GLU A 32 -6.29 1.89 -11.80
CA GLU A 32 -4.90 1.72 -11.38
C GLU A 32 -4.74 0.96 -10.07
N GLY A 33 -5.85 0.71 -9.35
CA GLY A 33 -5.86 0.02 -8.07
C GLY A 33 -5.32 0.85 -6.88
N ILE A 34 -4.73 2.00 -7.14
CA ILE A 34 -4.24 2.95 -6.14
C ILE A 34 -4.37 4.38 -6.68
N ASP A 35 -4.81 5.31 -5.85
CA ASP A 35 -4.92 6.72 -6.23
C ASP A 35 -3.69 7.55 -5.80
N VAL A 36 -3.51 8.70 -6.43
CA VAL A 36 -2.39 9.60 -6.16
C VAL A 36 -2.39 10.09 -4.72
N SER A 37 -3.56 10.31 -4.12
CA SER A 37 -3.64 10.74 -2.70
C SER A 37 -3.13 9.65 -1.76
N LYS A 38 -3.38 8.38 -2.07
CA LYS A 38 -2.84 7.25 -1.34
C LYS A 38 -1.31 7.16 -1.47
N ILE A 39 -0.77 7.35 -2.69
CA ILE A 39 0.67 7.36 -2.93
C ILE A 39 1.33 8.47 -2.11
N LYS A 40 0.79 9.70 -2.14
CA LYS A 40 1.30 10.81 -1.33
C LYS A 40 1.21 10.55 0.18
N LEU A 41 0.13 9.92 0.66
CA LEU A 41 0.04 9.52 2.07
C LEU A 41 1.14 8.51 2.46
N LEU A 42 1.49 7.59 1.57
CA LEU A 42 2.60 6.66 1.80
C LEU A 42 3.96 7.36 1.83
N ASP A 43 4.19 8.35 0.97
CA ASP A 43 5.40 9.18 1.02
C ASP A 43 5.49 9.96 2.33
N ILE A 44 4.39 10.56 2.81
CA ILE A 44 4.32 11.21 4.11
C ILE A 44 4.69 10.23 5.23
N TYR A 45 4.10 9.04 5.22
CA TYR A 45 4.37 8.01 6.22
C TYR A 45 5.83 7.54 6.21
N ILE A 46 6.41 7.31 5.03
CA ILE A 46 7.82 6.89 4.88
C ILE A 46 8.75 8.00 5.35
N THR A 47 8.49 9.25 4.95
CA THR A 47 9.28 10.41 5.35
C THR A 47 9.22 10.62 6.85
N HIS A 48 8.02 10.58 7.44
CA HIS A 48 7.84 10.64 8.89
C HIS A 48 8.62 9.54 9.61
N SER A 49 8.54 8.29 9.12
CA SER A 49 9.27 7.17 9.70
C SER A 49 10.80 7.33 9.61
N LEU A 50 11.28 7.98 8.54
CA LEU A 50 12.72 8.24 8.35
C LEU A 50 13.26 9.29 9.34
N ILE A 51 12.49 10.34 9.60
CA ILE A 51 12.92 11.45 10.48
C ILE A 51 12.58 11.22 11.97
N SER A 52 11.71 10.26 12.28
CA SER A 52 11.34 9.93 13.65
C SER A 52 12.46 9.19 14.38
N GLU A 53 12.56 9.41 15.70
CA GLU A 53 13.46 8.62 16.54
C GLU A 53 13.11 7.15 16.46
N SER A 54 14.12 6.30 16.23
CA SER A 54 13.97 4.85 16.12
C SER A 54 14.97 4.14 17.05
N PRO A 55 14.69 4.10 18.36
CA PRO A 55 15.51 3.36 19.31
C PRO A 55 15.47 1.85 19.04
N LEU A 56 16.44 1.13 19.58
CA LEU A 56 16.44 -0.34 19.49
C LEU A 56 15.22 -0.92 20.18
N ILE A 57 14.53 -1.79 19.46
CA ILE A 57 13.33 -2.47 19.93
C ILE A 57 13.70 -3.52 21.02
N SER A 58 12.98 -3.57 22.11
CA SER A 58 13.14 -4.56 23.16
C SER A 58 12.25 -5.80 22.94
N ASP A 59 12.61 -6.94 23.57
CA ASP A 59 11.80 -8.16 23.51
C ASP A 59 10.37 -7.92 24.05
N LYS A 60 10.22 -7.10 25.10
CA LYS A 60 8.92 -6.71 25.65
C LYS A 60 8.07 -5.94 24.63
N GLU A 61 8.69 -5.04 23.92
CA GLU A 61 8.04 -4.24 22.89
C GLU A 61 7.63 -5.11 21.67
N ILE A 62 8.46 -6.09 21.30
CA ILE A 62 8.12 -7.06 20.26
C ILE A 62 6.85 -7.85 20.63
N GLU A 63 6.74 -8.31 21.87
CA GLU A 63 5.55 -9.03 22.33
C GLU A 63 4.30 -8.13 22.38
N GLU A 64 4.48 -6.87 22.78
CA GLU A 64 3.41 -5.86 22.76
C GLU A 64 2.91 -5.59 21.33
N ILE A 65 3.81 -5.40 20.37
CA ILE A 65 3.49 -5.22 18.95
C ILE A 65 2.72 -6.41 18.40
N LYS A 66 3.16 -7.65 18.68
CA LYS A 66 2.48 -8.87 18.27
C LYS A 66 1.06 -8.98 18.85
N ALA A 67 0.88 -8.61 20.11
CA ALA A 67 -0.43 -8.60 20.78
C ALA A 67 -1.35 -7.56 20.13
N ASN A 68 -0.87 -6.34 19.92
CA ASN A 68 -1.59 -5.27 19.25
C ASN A 68 -1.98 -5.65 17.82
N GLN A 69 -1.10 -6.29 17.05
CA GLN A 69 -1.39 -6.76 15.70
C GLN A 69 -2.56 -7.76 15.69
N LYS A 70 -2.59 -8.72 16.62
CA LYS A 70 -3.71 -9.67 16.74
C LYS A 70 -5.03 -8.96 17.05
N ILE A 71 -5.00 -7.94 17.93
CA ILE A 71 -6.18 -7.13 18.25
C ILE A 71 -6.65 -6.36 17.00
N MET A 72 -5.73 -5.72 16.27
CA MET A 72 -6.05 -4.95 15.09
C MET A 72 -6.65 -5.83 13.97
N VAL A 73 -6.09 -7.00 13.71
CA VAL A 73 -6.62 -7.95 12.70
C VAL A 73 -8.04 -8.40 13.03
N SER A 74 -8.31 -8.71 14.32
CA SER A 74 -9.60 -9.29 14.72
C SER A 74 -10.66 -8.26 15.11
N LYS A 75 -10.26 -7.09 15.63
CA LYS A 75 -11.15 -6.11 16.28
C LYS A 75 -10.92 -4.67 15.82
N GLY A 76 -10.00 -4.39 14.90
CA GLY A 76 -9.60 -3.02 14.52
C GLY A 76 -10.72 -2.12 14.03
N ARG A 77 -11.86 -2.69 13.56
CA ARG A 77 -13.05 -1.93 13.15
C ARG A 77 -14.11 -1.76 14.26
N LEU A 78 -13.90 -2.35 15.42
CA LEU A 78 -14.82 -2.17 16.54
C LEU A 78 -14.61 -0.80 17.20
N LYS A 79 -15.68 -0.30 17.85
CA LYS A 79 -15.56 0.88 18.72
C LYS A 79 -14.82 0.50 20.01
N ASN A 80 -14.11 1.46 20.59
CA ASN A 80 -13.41 1.32 21.89
C ASN A 80 -12.33 0.23 21.92
N VAL A 81 -11.61 0.05 20.82
CA VAL A 81 -10.44 -0.83 20.79
C VAL A 81 -9.33 -0.22 21.65
N MET A 82 -8.77 -1.03 22.55
CA MET A 82 -7.63 -0.68 23.40
C MET A 82 -6.40 -1.45 22.91
N LEU A 83 -5.29 -0.76 22.83
CA LEU A 83 -3.97 -1.27 22.48
C LEU A 83 -3.00 -1.02 23.66
N SER A 84 -1.88 -1.70 23.67
CA SER A 84 -0.81 -1.45 24.63
C SER A 84 0.27 -0.59 24.00
N LYS A 85 0.79 0.40 24.73
CA LYS A 85 1.94 1.21 24.34
C LYS A 85 2.82 1.44 25.57
N ASN A 86 4.05 0.92 25.53
CA ASN A 86 4.99 0.96 26.65
C ASN A 86 4.47 0.30 27.94
N GLY A 87 3.58 -0.68 27.82
CA GLY A 87 2.93 -1.36 28.93
C GLY A 87 1.63 -0.73 29.43
N ASP A 88 1.27 0.46 28.96
CA ASP A 88 0.04 1.14 29.30
C ASP A 88 -1.04 0.91 28.24
N LEU A 89 -2.32 0.89 28.65
CA LEU A 89 -3.44 0.79 27.74
C LEU A 89 -3.79 2.17 27.17
N ILE A 90 -3.86 2.24 25.84
CA ILE A 90 -4.26 3.44 25.09
C ILE A 90 -5.41 3.09 24.13
N SER A 91 -6.38 3.99 23.97
CA SER A 91 -7.42 3.76 22.96
C SER A 91 -6.86 3.92 21.54
N LEU A 92 -7.33 3.07 20.63
CA LEU A 92 -6.97 3.18 19.20
C LEU A 92 -7.32 4.57 18.64
N ALA A 93 -8.41 5.18 19.09
CA ALA A 93 -8.82 6.51 18.68
C ALA A 93 -7.79 7.59 19.08
N GLU A 94 -7.28 7.52 20.29
CA GLU A 94 -6.26 8.45 20.80
C GLU A 94 -4.92 8.22 20.11
N LEU A 95 -4.49 6.96 19.98
CA LEU A 95 -3.26 6.61 19.26
C LEU A 95 -3.31 7.12 17.82
N ARG A 96 -4.43 6.89 17.13
CA ARG A 96 -4.66 7.39 15.78
C ARG A 96 -4.60 8.91 15.70
N LYS A 97 -5.29 9.62 16.62
CA LYS A 97 -5.29 11.08 16.66
C LYS A 97 -3.87 11.65 16.79
N ASN A 98 -3.08 11.10 17.72
CA ASN A 98 -1.72 11.57 17.95
C ASN A 98 -0.83 11.32 16.73
N PHE A 99 -0.90 10.11 16.17
CA PHE A 99 -0.12 9.75 14.99
C PHE A 99 -0.50 10.57 13.74
N LEU A 100 -1.80 10.83 13.53
CA LEU A 100 -2.24 11.66 12.41
C LEU A 100 -1.76 13.13 12.56
N ALA A 101 -1.69 13.66 13.78
CA ALA A 101 -1.15 15.00 13.99
C ALA A 101 0.35 15.09 13.67
N GLU A 102 1.13 14.04 13.94
CA GLU A 102 2.53 13.94 13.55
C GLU A 102 2.71 13.84 12.03
N LEU A 103 1.87 13.04 11.35
CA LEU A 103 1.88 12.92 9.89
C LEU A 103 1.46 14.22 9.19
N GLU A 104 0.53 14.99 9.78
CA GLU A 104 0.09 16.28 9.23
C GLU A 104 1.24 17.30 9.20
N GLN A 105 2.04 17.37 10.25
CA GLN A 105 3.25 18.22 10.28
C GLN A 105 4.25 17.82 9.19
N THR A 106 4.41 16.51 8.95
CA THR A 106 5.27 16.02 7.87
C THR A 106 4.70 16.39 6.49
N ALA A 107 3.38 16.31 6.30
CA ALA A 107 2.72 16.71 5.07
C ALA A 107 2.86 18.20 4.79
N GLU A 108 2.75 19.07 5.82
CA GLU A 108 3.00 20.50 5.72
C GLU A 108 4.43 20.80 5.27
N ALA A 109 5.41 20.15 5.89
CA ALA A 109 6.81 20.31 5.51
C ALA A 109 7.09 19.84 4.07
N LEU A 110 6.47 18.76 3.60
CA LEU A 110 6.60 18.28 2.23
C LEU A 110 5.95 19.24 1.20
N ASP A 111 4.86 19.91 1.57
CA ASP A 111 4.19 20.89 0.70
C ASP A 111 5.07 22.12 0.39
N GLU A 112 6.06 22.43 1.22
CA GLU A 112 7.05 23.48 0.92
C GLU A 112 7.93 23.14 -0.29
N TYR A 113 8.11 21.86 -0.60
CA TYR A 113 8.94 21.38 -1.72
C TYR A 113 8.12 20.94 -2.93
N SER A 114 6.91 20.41 -2.70
CA SER A 114 6.05 19.89 -3.76
C SER A 114 4.58 19.93 -3.34
N GLU A 115 3.77 20.66 -4.07
CA GLU A 115 2.36 20.88 -3.75
C GLU A 115 1.52 19.60 -3.67
N GLY A 116 0.53 19.62 -2.78
CA GLY A 116 -0.57 18.66 -2.72
C GLY A 116 -0.38 17.49 -1.77
N TYR A 117 0.66 17.49 -0.91
CA TYR A 117 0.80 16.49 0.16
C TYR A 117 -0.24 16.69 1.27
N LEU A 118 -0.38 17.92 1.77
CA LEU A 118 -1.37 18.24 2.81
C LEU A 118 -2.80 18.01 2.30
N LYS A 119 -3.09 18.40 1.06
CA LYS A 119 -4.37 18.10 0.41
C LYS A 119 -4.63 16.59 0.30
N ALA A 120 -3.64 15.83 -0.12
CA ALA A 120 -3.73 14.38 -0.22
C ALA A 120 -3.94 13.73 1.16
N PHE A 121 -3.21 14.19 2.17
CA PHE A 121 -3.38 13.77 3.56
C PHE A 121 -4.83 13.97 4.02
N HIS A 122 -5.39 15.17 3.89
CA HIS A 122 -6.77 15.45 4.29
C HIS A 122 -7.80 14.64 3.49
N LEU A 123 -7.58 14.41 2.20
CA LEU A 123 -8.43 13.53 1.41
C LEU A 123 -8.46 12.10 1.95
N GLU A 124 -7.30 11.56 2.34
CA GLU A 124 -7.21 10.18 2.83
C GLU A 124 -7.79 10.00 4.24
N ILE A 125 -7.47 10.91 5.17
CA ILE A 125 -7.92 10.78 6.56
C ILE A 125 -9.41 11.06 6.76
N ASN A 126 -10.01 11.86 5.88
CA ASN A 126 -11.43 12.22 5.92
C ASN A 126 -12.33 11.24 5.15
N LYS A 127 -11.80 10.14 4.60
CA LYS A 127 -12.61 9.07 4.04
C LYS A 127 -13.51 8.47 5.13
N ASN A 128 -14.82 8.65 4.99
CA ASN A 128 -15.80 8.26 6.01
C ASN A 128 -15.93 6.74 6.18
N MET A 129 -15.52 5.96 5.19
CA MET A 129 -15.69 4.51 5.16
C MET A 129 -14.38 3.85 4.69
N PRO A 130 -13.84 2.88 5.44
CA PRO A 130 -12.71 2.07 4.99
C PRO A 130 -13.03 1.32 3.69
N LEU A 131 -12.02 1.12 2.83
CA LEU A 131 -12.16 0.42 1.56
C LEU A 131 -12.82 -0.96 1.72
N SER A 132 -12.40 -1.73 2.72
CA SER A 132 -12.97 -3.05 3.02
C SER A 132 -14.45 -3.01 3.39
N GLU A 133 -14.91 -1.98 4.08
CA GLU A 133 -16.32 -1.81 4.44
C GLU A 133 -17.16 -1.44 3.21
N LYS A 134 -16.63 -0.59 2.33
CA LYS A 134 -17.26 -0.26 1.05
C LYS A 134 -17.43 -1.49 0.16
N ILE A 135 -16.39 -2.34 0.08
CA ILE A 135 -16.46 -3.60 -0.69
C ILE A 135 -17.54 -4.52 -0.12
N LEU A 136 -17.55 -4.73 1.20
CA LEU A 136 -18.55 -5.59 1.85
C LEU A 136 -19.98 -5.07 1.62
N ALA A 137 -20.19 -3.75 1.75
CA ALA A 137 -21.50 -3.16 1.51
C ALA A 137 -21.98 -3.37 0.06
N GLU A 138 -21.08 -3.25 -0.94
CA GLU A 138 -21.45 -3.55 -2.32
C GLU A 138 -21.73 -5.03 -2.58
N MET A 139 -20.98 -5.92 -1.95
CA MET A 139 -21.22 -7.37 -2.03
C MET A 139 -22.60 -7.73 -1.46
N ASP A 140 -22.93 -7.20 -0.28
CA ASP A 140 -24.22 -7.43 0.36
C ASP A 140 -25.40 -6.94 -0.51
N VAL A 141 -25.30 -5.73 -1.05
CA VAL A 141 -26.36 -5.17 -1.93
C VAL A 141 -26.56 -6.00 -3.19
N LYS A 142 -25.49 -6.58 -3.75
CA LYS A 142 -25.53 -7.35 -5.00
C LYS A 142 -25.74 -8.86 -4.78
N GLY A 143 -25.62 -9.32 -3.54
CA GLY A 143 -25.66 -10.74 -3.19
C GLY A 143 -24.48 -11.55 -3.75
N PHE A 144 -23.31 -10.91 -3.95
CA PHE A 144 -22.14 -11.55 -4.53
C PHE A 144 -21.21 -12.14 -3.46
N GLU A 145 -20.66 -13.32 -3.75
CA GLU A 145 -19.46 -13.80 -3.08
C GLU A 145 -18.21 -13.00 -3.54
N PHE A 146 -17.16 -13.01 -2.72
CA PHE A 146 -15.97 -12.19 -2.99
C PHE A 146 -15.33 -12.44 -4.36
N GLN A 147 -15.22 -13.70 -4.78
CA GLN A 147 -14.61 -14.06 -6.08
C GLN A 147 -15.44 -13.52 -7.24
N GLU A 148 -16.75 -13.64 -7.17
CA GLU A 148 -17.68 -13.11 -8.18
C GLU A 148 -17.63 -11.58 -8.24
N TYR A 149 -17.61 -10.93 -7.08
CA TYR A 149 -17.44 -9.49 -6.97
C TYR A 149 -16.15 -9.02 -7.63
N ALA A 150 -15.02 -9.63 -7.27
CA ALA A 150 -13.71 -9.26 -7.79
C ALA A 150 -13.62 -9.44 -9.32
N LEU A 151 -14.13 -10.57 -9.85
CA LEU A 151 -14.19 -10.83 -11.28
C LEU A 151 -15.04 -9.80 -12.03
N ASN A 152 -16.21 -9.46 -11.49
CA ASN A 152 -17.11 -8.47 -12.11
C ASN A 152 -16.50 -7.07 -12.11
N GLN A 153 -15.77 -6.67 -11.06
CA GLN A 153 -15.05 -5.39 -11.04
C GLN A 153 -13.89 -5.37 -12.03
N SER A 154 -13.12 -6.46 -12.12
CA SER A 154 -12.02 -6.57 -13.09
C SER A 154 -12.50 -6.47 -14.53
N LYS A 155 -13.63 -7.12 -14.87
CA LYS A 155 -14.25 -7.01 -16.21
C LYS A 155 -14.64 -5.59 -16.54
N LYS A 156 -15.31 -4.88 -15.62
CA LYS A 156 -15.69 -3.47 -15.82
C LYS A 156 -14.48 -2.56 -16.05
N ILE A 157 -13.40 -2.79 -15.33
CA ILE A 157 -12.16 -2.04 -15.52
C ILE A 157 -11.57 -2.32 -16.90
N ALA A 158 -11.49 -3.58 -17.31
CA ALA A 158 -10.97 -3.97 -18.62
C ALA A 158 -11.78 -3.34 -19.77
N GLU A 159 -13.12 -3.37 -19.70
CA GLU A 159 -14.02 -2.75 -20.68
C GLU A 159 -13.76 -1.24 -20.83
N ASN A 160 -13.45 -0.54 -19.75
CA ASN A 160 -13.12 0.89 -19.78
C ASN A 160 -11.74 1.17 -20.42
N TYR A 161 -10.77 0.27 -20.27
CA TYR A 161 -9.47 0.42 -20.92
C TYR A 161 -9.52 0.22 -22.43
N ASP A 162 -10.31 -0.73 -22.91
CA ASP A 162 -10.46 -1.00 -24.35
C ASP A 162 -11.07 0.20 -25.12
N SER A 163 -11.71 1.14 -24.44
CA SER A 163 -12.34 2.32 -25.06
C SER A 163 -11.46 3.58 -25.05
N SER A 164 -10.27 3.55 -24.44
CA SER A 164 -9.39 4.72 -24.33
C SER A 164 -8.46 4.83 -25.54
N ASP A 165 -8.87 5.64 -26.51
CA ASP A 165 -8.09 6.00 -27.72
C ASP A 165 -7.12 7.14 -27.38
N THR A 166 -5.99 6.85 -26.75
CA THR A 166 -4.95 7.83 -26.45
C THR A 166 -3.70 7.57 -27.29
N SER A 167 -2.97 8.63 -27.70
CA SER A 167 -1.72 8.54 -28.46
C SER A 167 -0.64 7.69 -27.78
N ASP A 168 -0.67 7.63 -26.46
CA ASP A 168 0.24 6.81 -25.65
C ASP A 168 -0.09 5.31 -25.71
N PHE A 169 -1.32 4.95 -26.13
CA PHE A 169 -1.77 3.57 -26.25
C PHE A 169 -0.91 2.77 -27.24
N TYR A 170 -0.49 3.38 -28.36
CA TYR A 170 0.38 2.70 -29.34
C TYR A 170 1.76 2.38 -28.77
N ALA A 171 2.36 3.30 -28.00
CA ALA A 171 3.66 3.07 -27.37
C ALA A 171 3.58 1.95 -26.32
N LEU A 172 2.52 1.96 -25.50
CA LEU A 172 2.27 0.93 -24.49
C LEU A 172 1.97 -0.42 -25.12
N THR A 173 1.18 -0.48 -26.19
CA THR A 173 0.87 -1.70 -26.92
C THR A 173 2.13 -2.32 -27.53
N ASN A 174 2.98 -1.51 -28.19
CA ASN A 174 4.24 -1.98 -28.72
C ASN A 174 5.19 -2.52 -27.64
N SER A 175 5.26 -1.82 -26.50
CA SER A 175 6.06 -2.28 -25.35
C SER A 175 5.55 -3.61 -24.80
N ALA A 176 4.24 -3.79 -24.67
CA ALA A 176 3.63 -5.03 -24.23
C ALA A 176 3.88 -6.19 -25.22
N GLN A 177 3.74 -5.96 -26.52
CA GLN A 177 4.02 -6.96 -27.54
C GLN A 177 5.49 -7.39 -27.52
N THR A 178 6.42 -6.43 -27.45
CA THR A 178 7.86 -6.72 -27.33
C THR A 178 8.16 -7.53 -26.07
N SER A 179 7.52 -7.23 -24.96
CA SER A 179 7.68 -7.99 -23.70
C SER A 179 7.22 -9.45 -23.85
N ILE A 180 6.08 -9.68 -24.50
CA ILE A 180 5.56 -11.04 -24.76
C ILE A 180 6.48 -11.81 -25.72
N GLU A 181 6.99 -11.17 -26.76
CA GLU A 181 7.95 -11.79 -27.70
C GLU A 181 9.26 -12.18 -26.99
N ASN A 182 9.78 -11.29 -26.15
CA ASN A 182 10.97 -11.57 -25.35
C ASN A 182 10.76 -12.76 -24.40
N LEU A 183 9.60 -12.86 -23.75
CA LEU A 183 9.26 -13.98 -22.89
C LEU A 183 9.23 -15.30 -23.68
N ARG A 184 8.58 -15.33 -24.85
CA ARG A 184 8.54 -16.52 -25.73
C ARG A 184 9.94 -16.97 -26.15
N ASN A 185 10.79 -16.02 -26.56
CA ASN A 185 12.17 -16.29 -26.93
C ASN A 185 12.98 -16.91 -25.78
N LEU A 186 12.74 -16.42 -24.53
CA LEU A 186 13.37 -16.99 -23.33
C LEU A 186 12.87 -18.41 -23.04
N GLU A 187 11.58 -18.66 -23.17
CA GLU A 187 10.99 -20.00 -22.98
C GLU A 187 11.51 -21.01 -24.03
N GLU A 188 11.57 -20.60 -25.29
CA GLU A 188 12.12 -21.43 -26.39
C GLU A 188 13.60 -21.73 -26.18
N SER A 189 14.40 -20.74 -25.74
CA SER A 189 15.83 -20.95 -25.46
C SER A 189 16.06 -21.88 -24.26
N SER A 190 15.19 -21.82 -23.24
CA SER A 190 15.29 -22.67 -22.04
C SER A 190 14.86 -24.13 -22.30
N SER A 191 14.02 -24.37 -23.30
CA SER A 191 13.57 -25.75 -23.65
C SER A 191 14.57 -26.52 -24.49
N MET A 192 15.66 -25.90 -24.93
CA MET A 192 16.72 -26.56 -25.72
C MET A 192 17.85 -27.19 -24.88
N ASP A 193 17.85 -26.99 -23.56
CA ASP A 193 18.89 -27.47 -22.63
C ASP A 193 18.45 -28.64 -21.73
N ILE A 194 17.46 -29.47 -22.15
CA ILE A 194 17.04 -30.68 -21.44
C ILE A 194 17.31 -31.93 -22.30
#